data_b747fb84c413f191ddba29afe6aa0b4c
#
_entry.id   b747fb84c413f191ddba29afe6aa0b4c
#
_cell.length_a   1.000
_cell.length_b   1.000
_cell.length_c   1.000
_cell.angle_alpha   90.00
_cell.angle_beta   90.00
_cell.angle_gamma   90.00
#
_symmetry.space_group_name_H-M   'P 1'
#
loop_
_entity.id
_entity.type
_entity.pdbx_description
1 polymer ?
#
loop_
_entity_poly.entity_id
_entity_poly.type
_entity_poly.pdbx_seq_one_letter_code
_entity_poly.pdbx_strand_id
1 'polypeptide(L)'
;MFRGGAGGVMLIKFDMFLRAVFCSFALMGHAWAGSPVTVRVDTEKQIRIVPEDFCGLSYETKMVLPNTNTGKHYFRGDNLPLITAFNTLGIKHLRVGGNTAERATVNIPNEKDIDALFAFAKEAGVKVIYSVRLQKNTPEAAAKVAKYVNEKYGDRLSCFILGNEPNKDMKYGEFLADWKKFREVIVRPEYVPSAKFCAPTATDRNPDWSRDMAGEPGMKEMLAMIGQHYYPGGDGPDVKDIVKARDDMLSPAWHPKYQAFYDLFVPAVLKNGLKFRMNEGSSFSKGGALGASDTYSASLWILDYLYWWAHHSASGLNFHTGEKVLPGTVGPDKPNVYTSLTSSANGYTILPPGYGIKMFELGGHGDLLRVEVEKNKEKVNLVAYGVMAPEKVLYVTLINREYGSKGRAAEVELEVGKSVEKVETITMSQKDGDIAQVDGVTVGGEEIGENGKWRGSWQPWSQAIDGKKRDRLKIEVTPASAVLIRLSL
;
A
#
# COMPACT_ATOMS: atom_id res chain seq x y z
N MET A 1 24.84 72.10 -45.99
CA MET A 1 26.21 71.75 -46.46
C MET A 1 26.42 70.28 -46.32
N PHE A 2 26.60 69.63 -47.43
CA PHE A 2 27.35 68.38 -47.66
C PHE A 2 26.95 67.08 -46.94
N ARG A 3 26.33 66.18 -47.74
CA ARG A 3 26.80 64.88 -48.26
C ARG A 3 26.89 63.79 -47.21
N GLY A 4 26.26 62.69 -47.32
CA GLY A 4 26.11 61.78 -48.48
C GLY A 4 26.86 60.53 -48.15
N GLY A 5 26.22 59.41 -48.11
CA GLY A 5 26.91 58.11 -47.95
C GLY A 5 25.92 56.98 -47.87
N ALA A 6 25.68 56.39 -49.04
CA ALA A 6 24.97 55.12 -49.19
C ALA A 6 25.78 53.96 -48.68
N GLY A 7 25.21 52.96 -48.13
CA GLY A 7 25.93 51.73 -47.72
C GLY A 7 25.01 50.57 -47.44
N GLY A 8 24.75 49.78 -48.43
CA GLY A 8 24.76 48.34 -48.47
C GLY A 8 23.87 47.57 -47.51
N VAL A 9 22.68 47.15 -47.97
CA VAL A 9 21.94 46.05 -47.38
C VAL A 9 22.68 44.73 -47.64
N MET A 10 23.26 44.14 -46.60
CA MET A 10 23.88 42.83 -46.67
C MET A 10 22.81 41.79 -46.31
N LEU A 11 22.27 41.11 -47.31
CA LEU A 11 21.44 39.93 -47.17
C LEU A 11 22.30 38.76 -46.65
N ILE A 12 22.13 38.45 -45.34
CA ILE A 12 22.65 37.19 -44.79
C ILE A 12 21.63 36.11 -45.07
N LYS A 13 21.94 35.22 -46.01
CA LYS A 13 21.22 33.94 -46.21
C LYS A 13 21.52 33.05 -45.01
N PHE A 14 20.54 32.77 -44.18
CA PHE A 14 20.59 31.69 -43.22
C PHE A 14 20.31 30.36 -43.96
N ASP A 15 21.36 29.60 -44.22
CA ASP A 15 21.27 28.19 -44.60
C ASP A 15 20.92 27.41 -43.34
N MET A 16 19.67 26.96 -43.27
CA MET A 16 19.17 26.06 -42.21
C MET A 16 19.59 24.63 -42.58
N PHE A 17 20.78 24.22 -42.08
CA PHE A 17 21.19 22.82 -42.06
C PHE A 17 20.41 22.09 -40.97
N LEU A 18 19.34 21.43 -41.41
CA LEU A 18 18.59 20.44 -40.60
C LEU A 18 19.49 19.21 -40.43
N ARG A 19 20.31 19.15 -39.39
CA ARG A 19 20.99 17.91 -39.00
C ARG A 19 19.97 17.02 -38.31
N ALA A 20 19.36 16.10 -39.02
CA ALA A 20 18.69 14.96 -38.46
C ALA A 20 19.73 14.09 -37.78
N VAL A 21 19.76 14.16 -36.44
CA VAL A 21 20.50 13.17 -35.63
C VAL A 21 19.66 11.91 -35.64
N PHE A 22 19.97 11.00 -36.56
CA PHE A 22 19.55 9.60 -36.49
C PHE A 22 20.31 8.99 -35.29
N CYS A 23 19.69 8.93 -34.13
CA CYS A 23 20.10 7.99 -33.09
C CYS A 23 19.77 6.58 -33.60
N SER A 24 20.74 5.97 -34.27
CA SER A 24 20.71 4.54 -34.51
C SER A 24 20.83 3.83 -33.18
N PHE A 25 19.69 3.46 -32.59
CA PHE A 25 19.66 2.42 -31.58
C PHE A 25 20.09 1.12 -32.26
N ALA A 26 21.37 0.81 -32.14
CA ALA A 26 21.85 -0.52 -32.44
C ALA A 26 21.13 -1.48 -31.49
N LEU A 27 20.24 -2.31 -32.04
CA LEU A 27 19.75 -3.52 -31.42
C LEU A 27 20.95 -4.45 -31.18
N MET A 28 21.74 -4.20 -30.13
CA MET A 28 22.65 -5.20 -29.61
C MET A 28 21.76 -6.29 -29.01
N GLY A 29 21.60 -7.37 -29.77
CA GLY A 29 21.11 -8.61 -29.21
C GLY A 29 22.08 -9.02 -28.09
N HIS A 30 21.76 -8.68 -26.84
CA HIS A 30 22.51 -9.16 -25.70
C HIS A 30 22.38 -10.69 -25.71
N ALA A 31 23.47 -11.37 -25.98
CA ALA A 31 23.57 -12.81 -25.70
C ALA A 31 23.44 -12.93 -24.16
N TRP A 32 22.42 -13.63 -23.71
CA TRP A 32 22.16 -13.87 -22.30
C TRP A 32 23.36 -14.58 -21.68
N ALA A 33 24.03 -13.93 -20.75
CA ALA A 33 25.26 -14.46 -20.12
C ALA A 33 24.99 -15.49 -19.04
N GLY A 34 23.74 -15.62 -18.56
CA GLY A 34 23.31 -16.53 -17.49
C GLY A 34 22.21 -17.50 -17.91
N SER A 35 21.87 -18.44 -17.03
CA SER A 35 20.69 -19.29 -17.23
C SER A 35 19.45 -18.51 -16.81
N PRO A 36 18.45 -18.35 -17.68
CA PRO A 36 17.24 -17.60 -17.37
C PRO A 36 16.47 -18.22 -16.18
N VAL A 37 15.84 -17.36 -15.39
CA VAL A 37 14.89 -17.77 -14.37
C VAL A 37 13.57 -18.06 -15.06
N THR A 38 13.02 -19.27 -14.89
CA THR A 38 11.70 -19.59 -15.43
C THR A 38 10.62 -19.16 -14.42
N VAL A 39 9.68 -18.35 -14.86
CA VAL A 39 8.49 -17.98 -14.12
C VAL A 39 7.28 -18.58 -14.82
N ARG A 40 6.57 -19.49 -14.13
CA ARG A 40 5.37 -20.15 -14.67
C ARG A 40 4.14 -19.66 -13.96
N VAL A 41 3.15 -19.20 -14.70
CA VAL A 41 1.82 -18.82 -14.19
C VAL A 41 0.83 -19.93 -14.58
N ASP A 42 0.19 -20.53 -13.56
CA ASP A 42 -0.89 -21.47 -13.75
C ASP A 42 -2.22 -20.72 -13.89
N THR A 43 -2.63 -20.43 -15.11
CA THR A 43 -3.83 -19.64 -15.42
C THR A 43 -5.14 -20.36 -15.11
N GLU A 44 -5.09 -21.66 -14.81
CA GLU A 44 -6.28 -22.45 -14.43
C GLU A 44 -6.43 -22.61 -12.90
N LYS A 45 -5.39 -22.22 -12.14
CA LYS A 45 -5.36 -22.44 -10.69
C LYS A 45 -5.49 -21.14 -9.93
N GLN A 46 -6.74 -20.70 -9.77
CA GLN A 46 -7.10 -19.63 -8.86
C GLN A 46 -6.83 -20.04 -7.41
N ILE A 47 -6.18 -19.16 -6.65
CA ILE A 47 -5.97 -19.31 -5.21
C ILE A 47 -7.15 -18.66 -4.46
N ARG A 48 -7.42 -17.39 -4.79
CA ARG A 48 -8.50 -16.59 -4.19
C ARG A 48 -8.71 -15.31 -4.98
N ILE A 49 -9.76 -14.56 -4.63
CA ILE A 49 -9.99 -13.22 -5.15
C ILE A 49 -9.32 -12.20 -4.25
N VAL A 50 -8.56 -11.27 -4.84
CA VAL A 50 -8.05 -10.06 -4.20
C VAL A 50 -9.05 -8.93 -4.48
N PRO A 51 -9.77 -8.43 -3.46
CA PRO A 51 -10.81 -7.43 -3.66
C PRO A 51 -10.21 -6.04 -3.96
N GLU A 52 -11.00 -5.15 -4.56
CA GLU A 52 -10.57 -3.78 -4.87
C GLU A 52 -10.22 -2.95 -3.61
N ASP A 53 -10.83 -3.27 -2.46
CA ASP A 53 -10.55 -2.61 -1.18
C ASP A 53 -9.44 -3.28 -0.38
N PHE A 54 -8.62 -4.13 -1.03
CA PHE A 54 -7.53 -4.85 -0.36
C PHE A 54 -6.53 -3.90 0.28
N CYS A 55 -6.07 -2.88 -0.46
CA CYS A 55 -5.15 -1.87 0.06
C CYS A 55 -5.91 -0.70 0.70
N GLY A 56 -5.45 -0.29 1.87
CA GLY A 56 -5.99 0.83 2.60
C GLY A 56 -4.93 1.59 3.39
N LEU A 57 -5.34 2.70 3.97
CA LEU A 57 -4.53 3.50 4.88
C LEU A 57 -5.15 3.54 6.28
N SER A 58 -4.31 3.66 7.31
CA SER A 58 -4.70 3.81 8.70
C SER A 58 -4.14 5.11 9.26
N TYR A 59 -5.01 5.92 9.84
CA TYR A 59 -4.66 7.20 10.44
C TYR A 59 -5.03 7.25 11.92
N GLU A 60 -4.31 8.07 12.65
CA GLU A 60 -4.60 8.42 14.03
C GLU A 60 -5.96 9.16 14.14
N THR A 61 -6.75 8.89 15.19
CA THR A 61 -8.03 9.60 15.45
C THR A 61 -7.86 11.12 15.51
N LYS A 62 -6.73 11.62 16.00
CA LYS A 62 -6.44 13.06 16.00
C LYS A 62 -6.51 13.71 14.62
N MET A 63 -6.30 12.96 13.53
CA MET A 63 -6.38 13.47 12.17
C MET A 63 -7.81 13.72 11.68
N VAL A 64 -8.80 13.23 12.42
CA VAL A 64 -10.23 13.54 12.17
C VAL A 64 -10.60 14.92 12.74
N LEU A 65 -9.87 15.36 13.77
CA LEU A 65 -10.09 16.67 14.39
C LEU A 65 -9.58 17.82 13.50
N PRO A 66 -10.11 19.03 13.65
CA PRO A 66 -9.59 20.18 12.94
C PRO A 66 -8.16 20.50 13.37
N ASN A 67 -7.36 20.93 12.41
CA ASN A 67 -6.01 21.43 12.68
C ASN A 67 -6.09 22.67 13.59
N THR A 68 -5.36 22.67 14.68
CA THR A 68 -5.42 23.72 15.71
C THR A 68 -5.05 25.11 15.21
N ASN A 69 -4.18 25.19 14.18
CA ASN A 69 -3.71 26.47 13.63
C ASN A 69 -4.64 27.03 12.56
N THR A 70 -5.29 26.16 11.77
CA THR A 70 -6.09 26.58 10.60
C THR A 70 -7.59 26.40 10.81
N GLY A 71 -8.01 25.63 11.80
CA GLY A 71 -9.41 25.22 12.01
C GLY A 71 -9.97 24.29 10.94
N LYS A 72 -9.16 23.86 9.95
CA LYS A 72 -9.60 22.99 8.85
C LYS A 72 -9.38 21.53 9.19
N HIS A 73 -10.29 20.66 8.79
CA HIS A 73 -10.12 19.22 8.85
C HIS A 73 -9.16 18.73 7.78
N TYR A 74 -8.35 17.73 8.09
CA TYR A 74 -7.50 17.03 7.12
C TYR A 74 -8.37 16.28 6.12
N PHE A 75 -9.28 15.44 6.63
CA PHE A 75 -10.30 14.76 5.85
C PHE A 75 -11.50 15.70 5.67
N ARG A 76 -11.71 16.18 4.45
CA ARG A 76 -12.87 16.99 4.08
C ARG A 76 -13.17 16.80 2.59
N GLY A 77 -14.44 16.88 2.20
CA GLY A 77 -14.90 16.60 0.85
C GLY A 77 -14.38 17.55 -0.25
N ASP A 78 -13.86 18.70 0.13
CA ASP A 78 -13.24 19.68 -0.77
C ASP A 78 -11.71 19.60 -0.84
N ASN A 79 -11.07 18.64 -0.16
CA ASN A 79 -9.63 18.41 -0.24
C ASN A 79 -9.25 17.62 -1.51
N LEU A 80 -9.45 18.25 -2.67
CA LEU A 80 -9.26 17.62 -3.97
C LEU A 80 -7.88 17.00 -4.18
N PRO A 81 -6.75 17.62 -3.76
CA PRO A 81 -5.45 16.97 -3.90
C PRO A 81 -5.34 15.65 -3.11
N LEU A 82 -5.86 15.59 -1.88
CA LEU A 82 -5.85 14.35 -1.08
C LEU A 82 -6.76 13.29 -1.70
N ILE A 83 -7.96 13.67 -2.13
CA ILE A 83 -8.91 12.79 -2.83
C ILE A 83 -8.25 12.21 -4.08
N THR A 84 -7.59 13.06 -4.88
CA THR A 84 -6.89 12.63 -6.09
C THR A 84 -5.74 11.68 -5.76
N ALA A 85 -4.96 11.96 -4.71
CA ALA A 85 -3.89 11.09 -4.26
C ALA A 85 -4.41 9.70 -3.83
N PHE A 86 -5.50 9.65 -3.05
CA PHE A 86 -6.15 8.39 -2.68
C PHE A 86 -6.60 7.58 -3.90
N ASN A 87 -7.25 8.24 -4.86
CA ASN A 87 -7.70 7.59 -6.10
C ASN A 87 -6.53 7.11 -6.96
N THR A 88 -5.45 7.90 -7.07
CA THR A 88 -4.24 7.53 -7.82
C THR A 88 -3.54 6.32 -7.19
N LEU A 89 -3.49 6.26 -5.85
CA LEU A 89 -2.93 5.14 -5.12
C LEU A 89 -3.88 3.93 -5.03
N GLY A 90 -5.11 4.05 -5.52
CA GLY A 90 -6.12 2.98 -5.44
C GLY A 90 -6.60 2.69 -4.02
N ILE A 91 -6.53 3.65 -3.12
CA ILE A 91 -6.99 3.46 -1.75
C ILE A 91 -8.52 3.42 -1.71
N LYS A 92 -9.08 2.28 -1.33
CA LYS A 92 -10.52 2.06 -1.19
C LYS A 92 -10.96 1.79 0.25
N HIS A 93 -10.00 1.74 1.19
CA HIS A 93 -10.25 1.43 2.59
C HIS A 93 -9.49 2.39 3.51
N LEU A 94 -10.19 3.01 4.44
CA LEU A 94 -9.63 3.95 5.41
C LEU A 94 -9.95 3.47 6.83
N ARG A 95 -8.95 3.32 7.66
CA ARG A 95 -9.13 3.10 9.09
C ARG A 95 -8.74 4.37 9.83
N VAL A 96 -9.59 4.85 10.73
CA VAL A 96 -9.26 5.90 11.69
C VAL A 96 -9.27 5.33 13.10
N GLY A 97 -8.17 5.54 13.83
CA GLY A 97 -7.96 4.93 15.15
C GLY A 97 -6.60 5.31 15.72
N GLY A 98 -5.69 4.34 15.81
CA GLY A 98 -4.34 4.53 16.35
C GLY A 98 -4.32 4.85 17.86
N ASN A 99 -3.14 5.16 18.37
CA ASN A 99 -2.95 5.41 19.81
C ASN A 99 -3.76 6.60 20.33
N THR A 100 -4.10 7.56 19.45
CA THR A 100 -4.87 8.76 19.84
C THR A 100 -6.36 8.48 20.04
N ALA A 101 -6.86 7.33 19.59
CA ALA A 101 -8.23 6.93 19.91
C ALA A 101 -8.46 6.80 21.41
N GLU A 102 -7.48 6.25 22.14
CA GLU A 102 -7.56 5.98 23.58
C GLU A 102 -6.92 7.10 24.45
N ARG A 103 -6.25 8.07 23.83
CA ARG A 103 -5.54 9.10 24.58
C ARG A 103 -6.51 10.14 25.17
N ALA A 104 -6.54 10.29 26.51
CA ALA A 104 -7.42 11.21 27.20
C ALA A 104 -7.25 12.69 26.84
N THR A 105 -6.04 13.08 26.38
CA THR A 105 -5.74 14.47 25.95
C THR A 105 -6.19 14.78 24.53
N VAL A 106 -6.71 13.79 23.80
CA VAL A 106 -7.27 13.96 22.46
C VAL A 106 -8.79 13.92 22.58
N ASN A 107 -9.47 14.90 22.05
CA ASN A 107 -10.93 14.94 22.07
C ASN A 107 -11.52 13.77 21.27
N ILE A 108 -12.67 13.29 21.70
CA ILE A 108 -13.49 12.39 20.88
C ILE A 108 -14.08 13.25 19.73
N PRO A 109 -13.96 12.81 18.47
CA PRO A 109 -14.54 13.53 17.34
C PRO A 109 -16.05 13.76 17.55
N ASN A 110 -16.48 14.99 17.36
CA ASN A 110 -17.89 15.36 17.40
C ASN A 110 -18.55 15.16 16.01
N GLU A 111 -19.84 15.45 15.91
CA GLU A 111 -20.61 15.26 14.69
C GLU A 111 -20.03 16.01 13.48
N LYS A 112 -19.51 17.24 13.66
CA LYS A 112 -18.90 18.02 12.57
C LYS A 112 -17.59 17.38 12.07
N ASP A 113 -16.82 16.82 13.00
CA ASP A 113 -15.57 16.13 12.67
C ASP A 113 -15.88 14.84 11.90
N ILE A 114 -16.91 14.11 12.32
CA ILE A 114 -17.41 12.90 11.65
C ILE A 114 -17.96 13.25 10.26
N ASP A 115 -18.74 14.32 10.14
CA ASP A 115 -19.27 14.79 8.86
C ASP A 115 -18.16 15.12 7.86
N ALA A 116 -17.11 15.79 8.29
CA ALA A 116 -15.97 16.12 7.45
C ALA A 116 -15.24 14.84 6.96
N LEU A 117 -14.99 13.87 7.84
CA LEU A 117 -14.40 12.58 7.51
C LEU A 117 -15.21 11.82 6.46
N PHE A 118 -16.52 11.70 6.66
CA PHE A 118 -17.36 10.93 5.76
C PHE A 118 -17.69 11.66 4.46
N ALA A 119 -17.66 13.00 4.44
CA ALA A 119 -17.67 13.77 3.20
C ALA A 119 -16.41 13.44 2.36
N PHE A 120 -15.23 13.42 2.97
CA PHE A 120 -14.02 12.94 2.30
C PHE A 120 -14.17 11.50 1.81
N ALA A 121 -14.64 10.59 2.68
CA ALA A 121 -14.79 9.18 2.33
C ALA A 121 -15.71 8.95 1.13
N LYS A 122 -16.77 9.75 1.02
CA LYS A 122 -17.69 9.74 -0.13
C LYS A 122 -16.98 10.15 -1.42
N GLU A 123 -16.32 11.30 -1.41
CA GLU A 123 -15.63 11.85 -2.58
C GLU A 123 -14.41 11.00 -3.01
N ALA A 124 -13.67 10.44 -2.06
CA ALA A 124 -12.56 9.54 -2.34
C ALA A 124 -12.99 8.09 -2.67
N GLY A 125 -14.27 7.76 -2.52
CA GLY A 125 -14.79 6.42 -2.80
C GLY A 125 -14.30 5.34 -1.83
N VAL A 126 -13.98 5.69 -0.58
CA VAL A 126 -13.45 4.75 0.43
C VAL A 126 -14.50 4.27 1.42
N LYS A 127 -14.31 3.06 1.95
CA LYS A 127 -15.01 2.53 3.12
C LYS A 127 -14.19 2.83 4.37
N VAL A 128 -14.88 3.13 5.47
CA VAL A 128 -14.24 3.53 6.73
C VAL A 128 -14.40 2.45 7.79
N ILE A 129 -13.29 2.03 8.40
CA ILE A 129 -13.31 1.42 9.74
C ILE A 129 -13.20 2.56 10.74
N TYR A 130 -14.21 2.72 11.57
CA TYR A 130 -14.31 3.82 12.53
C TYR A 130 -14.05 3.34 13.96
N SER A 131 -12.98 3.84 14.60
CA SER A 131 -12.67 3.49 15.99
C SER A 131 -13.43 4.36 16.97
N VAL A 132 -14.18 3.71 17.82
CA VAL A 132 -14.87 4.31 18.97
C VAL A 132 -13.99 4.10 20.21
N ARG A 133 -13.76 5.16 20.97
CA ARG A 133 -12.97 5.07 22.20
C ARG A 133 -13.60 4.09 23.20
N LEU A 134 -12.78 3.20 23.74
CA LEU A 134 -13.15 2.22 24.74
C LEU A 134 -12.79 2.73 26.16
N GLN A 135 -11.51 3.09 26.37
CA GLN A 135 -11.03 3.55 27.66
C GLN A 135 -11.51 4.96 27.98
N LYS A 136 -11.83 5.21 29.25
CA LYS A 136 -12.31 6.52 29.73
C LYS A 136 -13.52 7.05 28.94
N ASN A 137 -14.41 6.15 28.56
CA ASN A 137 -15.65 6.41 27.86
C ASN A 137 -16.78 5.58 28.53
N THR A 138 -18.03 5.84 28.15
CA THR A 138 -19.18 5.05 28.58
C THR A 138 -19.81 4.32 27.41
N PRO A 139 -20.41 3.14 27.62
CA PRO A 139 -21.09 2.41 26.54
C PRO A 139 -22.19 3.24 25.87
N GLU A 140 -22.92 4.07 26.63
CA GLU A 140 -24.00 4.92 26.12
C GLU A 140 -23.44 6.05 25.22
N ALA A 141 -22.32 6.69 25.62
CA ALA A 141 -21.68 7.70 24.80
C ALA A 141 -21.10 7.08 23.51
N ALA A 142 -20.49 5.92 23.60
CA ALA A 142 -20.03 5.14 22.45
C ALA A 142 -21.18 4.77 21.50
N ALA A 143 -22.32 4.34 22.05
CA ALA A 143 -23.51 3.98 21.28
C ALA A 143 -24.14 5.19 20.55
N LYS A 144 -24.13 6.38 21.15
CA LYS A 144 -24.58 7.61 20.49
C LYS A 144 -23.70 7.95 19.26
N VAL A 145 -22.39 7.86 19.40
CA VAL A 145 -21.44 8.06 18.28
C VAL A 145 -21.68 7.03 17.18
N ALA A 146 -21.78 5.75 17.56
CA ALA A 146 -22.04 4.67 16.62
C ALA A 146 -23.36 4.85 15.87
N LYS A 147 -24.43 5.27 16.57
CA LYS A 147 -25.74 5.60 16.00
C LYS A 147 -25.61 6.70 14.95
N TYR A 148 -24.99 7.83 15.30
CA TYR A 148 -24.81 8.95 14.40
C TYR A 148 -24.08 8.54 13.12
N VAL A 149 -22.96 7.82 13.26
CA VAL A 149 -22.18 7.32 12.11
C VAL A 149 -23.01 6.38 11.24
N ASN A 150 -23.72 5.42 11.86
CA ASN A 150 -24.47 4.42 11.10
C ASN A 150 -25.70 5.01 10.39
N GLU A 151 -26.46 5.88 11.04
CA GLU A 151 -27.66 6.49 10.46
C GLU A 151 -27.33 7.39 9.28
N LYS A 152 -26.23 8.12 9.37
CA LYS A 152 -25.88 9.14 8.37
C LYS A 152 -24.94 8.61 7.28
N TYR A 153 -24.09 7.64 7.61
CA TYR A 153 -22.97 7.18 6.76
C TYR A 153 -22.81 5.67 6.70
N GLY A 154 -23.85 4.91 7.02
CA GLY A 154 -23.81 3.44 7.02
C GLY A 154 -23.37 2.83 5.68
N ASP A 155 -23.66 3.52 4.57
CA ASP A 155 -23.22 3.12 3.22
C ASP A 155 -21.71 3.24 3.02
N ARG A 156 -21.01 4.06 3.82
CA ARG A 156 -19.55 4.26 3.80
C ARG A 156 -18.84 3.61 4.98
N LEU A 157 -19.59 3.18 5.99
CA LEU A 157 -19.03 2.46 7.12
C LEU A 157 -18.73 1.01 6.74
N SER A 158 -17.50 0.56 6.98
CA SER A 158 -17.11 -0.85 6.89
C SER A 158 -17.50 -1.59 8.17
N CYS A 159 -17.03 -1.11 9.30
CA CYS A 159 -17.37 -1.60 10.64
C CYS A 159 -16.82 -0.66 11.72
N PHE A 160 -17.18 -0.94 12.96
CA PHE A 160 -16.62 -0.24 14.13
C PHE A 160 -15.43 -1.01 14.73
N ILE A 161 -14.51 -0.28 15.36
CA ILE A 161 -13.53 -0.80 16.30
C ILE A 161 -13.88 -0.23 17.68
N LEU A 162 -13.76 -1.03 18.75
CA LEU A 162 -13.82 -0.58 20.11
C LEU A 162 -12.41 -0.59 20.71
N GLY A 163 -11.85 0.60 20.89
CA GLY A 163 -10.49 0.75 21.38
C GLY A 163 -9.39 0.67 20.32
N ASN A 164 -8.15 0.65 20.77
CA ASN A 164 -6.94 0.48 19.95
C ASN A 164 -5.84 -0.17 20.79
N GLU A 165 -5.30 -1.29 20.29
CA GLU A 165 -4.20 -2.02 20.94
C GLU A 165 -4.39 -2.25 22.45
N PRO A 166 -5.56 -2.78 22.86
CA PRO A 166 -5.91 -2.90 24.26
C PRO A 166 -4.93 -3.79 25.06
N ASN A 167 -4.22 -4.68 24.39
CA ASN A 167 -3.19 -5.53 25.00
C ASN A 167 -1.96 -4.79 25.52
N LYS A 168 -1.86 -3.47 25.30
CA LYS A 168 -0.85 -2.62 25.95
C LYS A 168 -1.12 -2.38 27.42
N ASP A 169 -2.41 -2.27 27.78
CA ASP A 169 -2.84 -1.78 29.09
C ASP A 169 -3.77 -2.75 29.82
N MET A 170 -4.28 -3.81 29.16
CA MET A 170 -5.28 -4.72 29.70
C MET A 170 -4.87 -6.19 29.47
N LYS A 171 -5.43 -7.08 30.27
CA LYS A 171 -5.43 -8.52 30.00
C LYS A 171 -6.58 -8.88 29.06
N TYR A 172 -6.45 -9.99 28.31
CA TYR A 172 -7.47 -10.42 27.34
C TYR A 172 -8.86 -10.53 27.94
N GLY A 173 -9.02 -11.15 29.12
CA GLY A 173 -10.32 -11.30 29.77
C GLY A 173 -10.97 -9.98 30.18
N GLU A 174 -10.17 -9.00 30.60
CA GLU A 174 -10.65 -7.65 30.94
C GLU A 174 -11.12 -6.93 29.69
N PHE A 175 -10.31 -6.95 28.64
CA PHE A 175 -10.68 -6.40 27.34
C PHE A 175 -11.97 -7.03 26.81
N LEU A 176 -12.07 -8.36 26.80
CA LEU A 176 -13.23 -9.06 26.28
C LEU A 176 -14.51 -8.71 27.03
N ALA A 177 -14.44 -8.57 28.37
CA ALA A 177 -15.55 -8.16 29.21
C ALA A 177 -16.01 -6.72 28.86
N ASP A 178 -15.08 -5.78 28.77
CA ASP A 178 -15.38 -4.40 28.40
C ASP A 178 -15.90 -4.30 26.97
N TRP A 179 -15.28 -5.01 26.02
CA TRP A 179 -15.73 -5.05 24.64
C TRP A 179 -17.17 -5.58 24.52
N LYS A 180 -17.50 -6.67 25.21
CA LYS A 180 -18.86 -7.24 25.24
C LYS A 180 -19.86 -6.24 25.84
N LYS A 181 -19.51 -5.56 26.94
CA LYS A 181 -20.34 -4.54 27.59
C LYS A 181 -20.65 -3.34 26.66
N PHE A 182 -19.64 -2.81 25.96
CA PHE A 182 -19.84 -1.71 25.01
C PHE A 182 -20.67 -2.15 23.81
N ARG A 183 -20.34 -3.32 23.22
CA ARG A 183 -21.11 -3.87 22.12
C ARG A 183 -22.57 -4.08 22.49
N GLU A 184 -22.86 -4.65 23.67
CA GLU A 184 -24.23 -4.92 24.12
C GLU A 184 -25.11 -3.67 24.10
N VAL A 185 -24.56 -2.52 24.52
CA VAL A 185 -25.29 -1.26 24.45
C VAL A 185 -25.41 -0.75 23.02
N ILE A 186 -24.33 -0.80 22.23
CA ILE A 186 -24.36 -0.31 20.84
C ILE A 186 -25.39 -1.05 19.99
N VAL A 187 -25.60 -2.35 20.20
CA VAL A 187 -26.53 -3.15 19.39
C VAL A 187 -27.97 -3.15 19.92
N ARG A 188 -28.31 -2.33 20.92
CA ARG A 188 -29.70 -2.16 21.35
C ARG A 188 -30.57 -1.57 20.22
N PRO A 189 -31.89 -1.87 20.21
CA PRO A 189 -32.81 -1.40 19.17
C PRO A 189 -32.78 0.11 18.94
N GLU A 190 -32.57 0.89 20.01
CA GLU A 190 -32.52 2.37 19.97
C GLU A 190 -31.21 2.92 19.39
N TYR A 191 -30.17 2.08 19.18
CA TYR A 191 -28.89 2.48 18.63
C TYR A 191 -28.60 1.80 17.28
N VAL A 192 -27.74 0.78 17.21
CA VAL A 192 -27.30 0.12 15.96
C VAL A 192 -27.41 -1.39 16.06
N PRO A 193 -28.62 -1.97 15.95
CA PRO A 193 -28.81 -3.43 16.11
C PRO A 193 -27.99 -4.29 15.16
N SER A 194 -27.68 -3.77 13.96
CA SER A 194 -26.91 -4.46 12.91
C SER A 194 -25.41 -4.17 12.96
N ALA A 195 -24.90 -3.49 13.99
CA ALA A 195 -23.49 -3.12 14.06
C ALA A 195 -22.56 -4.32 13.95
N LYS A 196 -21.55 -4.20 13.09
CA LYS A 196 -20.46 -5.16 12.94
C LYS A 196 -19.15 -4.54 13.41
N PHE A 197 -18.25 -5.40 13.89
CA PHE A 197 -17.04 -4.92 14.53
C PHE A 197 -15.80 -5.56 13.91
N CYS A 198 -14.67 -4.84 14.01
CA CYS A 198 -13.33 -5.35 13.77
C CYS A 198 -12.62 -5.39 15.13
N ALA A 199 -12.13 -6.55 15.52
CA ALA A 199 -11.53 -6.78 16.85
C ALA A 199 -10.56 -7.97 16.79
N PRO A 200 -9.63 -8.13 17.75
CA PRO A 200 -9.36 -7.28 18.89
C PRO A 200 -8.51 -6.03 18.58
N THR A 201 -7.88 -5.95 17.38
CA THR A 201 -6.93 -4.88 16.99
C THR A 201 -5.71 -4.80 17.93
N ALA A 202 -5.21 -5.96 18.31
CA ALA A 202 -4.06 -6.11 19.20
C ALA A 202 -2.74 -5.83 18.48
N THR A 203 -1.70 -5.47 19.25
CA THR A 203 -0.33 -5.38 18.72
C THR A 203 0.20 -6.76 18.32
N ASP A 204 1.27 -6.77 17.54
CA ASP A 204 1.99 -7.99 17.15
C ASP A 204 2.67 -8.76 18.30
N ARG A 205 2.66 -8.20 19.51
CA ARG A 205 3.16 -8.89 20.72
C ARG A 205 2.20 -9.96 21.23
N ASN A 206 0.90 -9.86 20.90
CA ASN A 206 -0.13 -10.80 21.36
C ASN A 206 -1.06 -11.20 20.21
N PRO A 207 -0.57 -11.86 19.15
CA PRO A 207 -1.41 -12.33 18.06
C PRO A 207 -2.38 -13.46 18.49
N ASP A 208 -2.09 -14.11 19.62
CA ASP A 208 -2.98 -15.05 20.28
C ASP A 208 -4.35 -14.45 20.61
N TRP A 209 -4.46 -13.16 20.91
CA TRP A 209 -5.74 -12.50 21.13
C TRP A 209 -6.66 -12.58 19.91
N SER A 210 -6.11 -12.49 18.70
CA SER A 210 -6.87 -12.65 17.45
C SER A 210 -7.36 -14.09 17.27
N ARG A 211 -6.54 -15.08 17.63
CA ARG A 211 -6.91 -16.50 17.66
C ARG A 211 -8.02 -16.75 18.67
N ASP A 212 -7.82 -16.28 19.91
CA ASP A 212 -8.73 -16.54 21.01
C ASP A 212 -10.08 -15.87 20.76
N MET A 213 -10.10 -14.60 20.30
CA MET A 213 -11.33 -13.90 19.95
C MET A 213 -12.10 -14.58 18.80
N ALA A 214 -11.39 -15.11 17.81
CA ALA A 214 -12.04 -15.87 16.74
C ALA A 214 -12.71 -17.15 17.24
N GLY A 215 -12.21 -17.71 18.34
CA GLY A 215 -12.77 -18.91 18.98
C GLY A 215 -13.90 -18.63 19.97
N GLU A 216 -14.14 -17.37 20.36
CA GLU A 216 -15.22 -17.02 21.30
C GLU A 216 -16.61 -17.29 20.66
N PRO A 217 -17.58 -17.80 21.45
CA PRO A 217 -18.92 -18.05 20.95
C PRO A 217 -19.60 -16.79 20.39
N GLY A 218 -20.24 -16.93 19.23
CA GLY A 218 -21.04 -15.87 18.59
C GLY A 218 -20.22 -14.81 17.84
N MET A 219 -18.88 -14.89 17.80
CA MET A 219 -18.07 -13.84 17.16
C MET A 219 -18.28 -13.78 15.64
N LYS A 220 -18.61 -14.89 14.99
CA LYS A 220 -18.91 -14.89 13.55
C LYS A 220 -20.07 -13.97 13.19
N GLU A 221 -21.08 -13.88 14.05
CA GLU A 221 -22.25 -13.03 13.88
C GLU A 221 -21.96 -11.57 14.27
N MET A 222 -21.01 -11.33 15.18
CA MET A 222 -20.68 -10.02 15.72
C MET A 222 -19.62 -9.28 14.92
N LEU A 223 -18.66 -10.03 14.37
CA LEU A 223 -17.50 -9.45 13.70
C LEU A 223 -17.70 -9.39 12.18
N ALA A 224 -17.30 -8.28 11.59
CA ALA A 224 -17.04 -8.17 10.16
C ALA A 224 -15.71 -8.86 9.80
N MET A 225 -14.72 -8.73 10.68
CA MET A 225 -13.39 -9.30 10.51
C MET A 225 -12.61 -9.30 11.84
N ILE A 226 -11.60 -10.16 11.93
CA ILE A 226 -10.54 -10.03 12.92
C ILE A 226 -9.57 -8.95 12.46
N GLY A 227 -9.24 -8.01 13.34
CA GLY A 227 -8.24 -6.98 13.11
C GLY A 227 -6.96 -7.28 13.87
N GLN A 228 -5.82 -7.17 13.20
CA GLN A 228 -4.51 -7.40 13.78
C GLN A 228 -3.54 -6.31 13.32
N HIS A 229 -2.61 -5.91 14.20
CA HIS A 229 -1.51 -5.00 13.86
C HIS A 229 -0.22 -5.81 13.65
N TYR A 230 0.64 -5.37 12.70
CA TYR A 230 1.91 -6.04 12.46
C TYR A 230 2.98 -5.11 11.88
N TYR A 231 4.15 -5.14 12.53
CA TYR A 231 5.34 -4.39 12.16
C TYR A 231 6.56 -5.33 12.15
N PRO A 232 6.84 -6.03 11.04
CA PRO A 232 7.82 -7.13 11.00
C PRO A 232 9.25 -6.74 11.36
N GLY A 233 9.61 -5.46 11.23
CA GLY A 233 10.93 -4.93 11.57
C GLY A 233 11.08 -4.56 13.05
N GLY A 234 10.01 -4.62 13.86
CA GLY A 234 10.01 -4.18 15.24
C GLY A 234 10.01 -2.66 15.41
N ASP A 235 10.56 -2.15 16.49
CA ASP A 235 10.53 -0.74 16.85
C ASP A 235 11.55 0.08 16.03
N GLY A 236 11.08 1.02 15.21
CA GLY A 236 11.93 1.81 14.30
C GLY A 236 13.03 2.62 15.00
N PRO A 237 12.76 3.33 16.13
CA PRO A 237 13.79 4.04 16.88
C PRO A 237 14.91 3.17 17.45
N ASP A 238 14.67 1.86 17.57
CA ASP A 238 15.66 0.92 18.10
C ASP A 238 16.60 0.36 17.03
N VAL A 239 16.33 0.66 15.75
CA VAL A 239 17.20 0.25 14.63
C VAL A 239 18.55 0.95 14.74
N LYS A 240 19.62 0.15 14.90
CA LYS A 240 21.00 0.64 15.02
C LYS A 240 21.74 0.63 13.68
N ASP A 241 21.43 -0.35 12.84
CA ASP A 241 22.04 -0.53 11.52
C ASP A 241 20.98 -0.34 10.44
N ILE A 242 20.97 0.85 9.85
CA ILE A 242 19.96 1.22 8.86
C ILE A 242 20.21 0.55 7.51
N VAL A 243 21.44 0.22 7.18
CA VAL A 243 21.78 -0.54 5.97
C VAL A 243 21.20 -1.93 6.09
N LYS A 244 21.49 -2.61 7.21
CA LYS A 244 20.90 -3.91 7.49
C LYS A 244 19.38 -3.90 7.52
N ALA A 245 18.75 -2.83 8.01
CA ALA A 245 17.29 -2.70 8.01
C ALA A 245 16.72 -2.72 6.58
N ARG A 246 17.35 -2.01 5.63
CA ARG A 246 16.98 -2.05 4.20
C ARG A 246 17.23 -3.43 3.60
N ASP A 247 18.39 -4.02 3.90
CA ASP A 247 18.74 -5.37 3.43
C ASP A 247 17.71 -6.40 3.91
N ASP A 248 17.33 -6.34 5.17
CA ASP A 248 16.32 -7.22 5.77
C ASP A 248 14.94 -7.07 5.09
N MET A 249 14.51 -5.82 4.79
CA MET A 249 13.25 -5.56 4.09
C MET A 249 13.18 -6.22 2.72
N LEU A 250 14.29 -6.26 1.99
CA LEU A 250 14.40 -6.86 0.67
C LEU A 250 14.83 -8.34 0.71
N SER A 251 15.17 -8.84 1.89
CA SER A 251 15.64 -10.21 2.07
C SER A 251 14.50 -11.23 2.00
N PRO A 252 14.72 -12.40 1.36
CA PRO A 252 13.80 -13.53 1.46
C PRO A 252 13.54 -13.98 2.91
N ALA A 253 14.43 -13.65 3.84
CA ALA A 253 14.34 -14.04 5.25
C ALA A 253 13.17 -13.39 6.01
N TRP A 254 12.52 -12.36 5.45
CA TRP A 254 11.32 -11.79 6.06
C TRP A 254 10.06 -12.63 5.80
N HIS A 255 9.99 -13.39 4.72
CA HIS A 255 8.85 -14.29 4.46
C HIS A 255 8.63 -15.33 5.57
N PRO A 256 9.65 -16.04 6.09
CA PRO A 256 9.49 -16.89 7.27
C PRO A 256 8.97 -16.18 8.51
N LYS A 257 9.31 -14.90 8.74
CA LYS A 257 8.72 -14.10 9.83
C LYS A 257 7.22 -13.88 9.64
N TYR A 258 6.81 -13.57 8.41
CA TYR A 258 5.38 -13.42 8.09
C TYR A 258 4.65 -14.74 8.27
N GLN A 259 5.25 -15.86 7.82
CA GLN A 259 4.69 -17.21 7.98
C GLN A 259 4.52 -17.56 9.46
N ALA A 260 5.55 -17.34 10.27
CA ALA A 260 5.48 -17.60 11.70
C ALA A 260 4.37 -16.77 12.37
N PHE A 261 4.20 -15.50 11.98
CA PHE A 261 3.13 -14.65 12.49
C PHE A 261 1.75 -15.11 12.02
N TYR A 262 1.61 -15.48 10.75
CA TYR A 262 0.41 -16.09 10.17
C TYR A 262 -0.04 -17.33 10.95
N ASP A 263 0.89 -18.24 11.24
CA ASP A 263 0.61 -19.52 11.88
C ASP A 263 0.03 -19.36 13.30
N LEU A 264 0.30 -18.23 13.98
CA LEU A 264 -0.17 -17.98 15.32
C LEU A 264 -1.70 -17.77 15.43
N PHE A 265 -2.34 -17.24 14.40
CA PHE A 265 -3.77 -16.91 14.51
C PHE A 265 -4.60 -17.14 13.24
N VAL A 266 -4.05 -16.94 12.03
CA VAL A 266 -4.85 -16.94 10.80
C VAL A 266 -5.58 -18.26 10.54
N PRO A 267 -4.93 -19.46 10.70
CA PRO A 267 -5.62 -20.73 10.51
C PRO A 267 -6.85 -20.88 11.41
N ALA A 268 -6.76 -20.42 12.65
CA ALA A 268 -7.88 -20.46 13.60
C ALA A 268 -9.00 -19.49 13.20
N VAL A 269 -8.65 -18.29 12.74
CA VAL A 269 -9.62 -17.30 12.23
C VAL A 269 -10.41 -17.87 11.05
N LEU A 270 -9.73 -18.46 10.07
CA LEU A 270 -10.35 -19.05 8.89
C LEU A 270 -11.20 -20.26 9.23
N LYS A 271 -10.74 -21.12 10.14
CA LYS A 271 -11.49 -22.30 10.64
C LYS A 271 -12.82 -21.89 11.28
N ASN A 272 -12.88 -20.75 11.96
CA ASN A 272 -14.10 -20.20 12.54
C ASN A 272 -14.97 -19.41 11.53
N GLY A 273 -14.63 -19.43 10.25
CA GLY A 273 -15.39 -18.78 9.16
C GLY A 273 -15.34 -17.25 9.22
N LEU A 274 -14.30 -16.69 9.84
CA LEU A 274 -14.04 -15.26 9.91
C LEU A 274 -13.02 -14.84 8.86
N LYS A 275 -13.05 -13.57 8.49
CA LYS A 275 -11.99 -12.90 7.70
C LYS A 275 -11.03 -12.22 8.66
N PHE A 276 -9.79 -12.00 8.23
CA PHE A 276 -8.89 -11.11 8.95
C PHE A 276 -8.36 -9.99 8.05
N ARG A 277 -8.09 -8.85 8.66
CA ARG A 277 -7.47 -7.70 8.01
C ARG A 277 -6.33 -7.19 8.87
N MET A 278 -5.19 -6.93 8.24
CA MET A 278 -4.12 -6.20 8.89
C MET A 278 -4.53 -4.73 8.91
N ASN A 279 -5.32 -4.34 9.92
CA ASN A 279 -5.95 -3.03 9.98
C ASN A 279 -5.03 -1.90 10.44
N GLU A 280 -3.79 -2.23 10.83
CA GLU A 280 -2.68 -1.31 11.04
C GLU A 280 -1.35 -2.06 10.86
N GLY A 281 -0.41 -1.46 10.15
CA GLY A 281 0.92 -2.00 10.00
C GLY A 281 1.81 -1.12 9.13
N SER A 282 3.11 -1.38 9.20
CA SER A 282 4.15 -0.84 8.30
C SER A 282 5.42 -1.67 8.47
N SER A 283 6.54 -1.26 7.87
CA SER A 283 7.82 -1.96 7.99
C SER A 283 8.33 -2.03 9.43
N PHE A 284 8.33 -0.89 10.14
CA PHE A 284 8.77 -0.73 11.52
C PHE A 284 7.75 0.08 12.32
N SER A 285 7.56 -0.23 13.59
CA SER A 285 6.62 0.47 14.48
C SER A 285 7.17 1.82 14.98
N LYS A 286 6.39 2.51 15.82
CA LYS A 286 6.75 3.80 16.45
C LYS A 286 7.19 4.89 15.47
N GLY A 287 6.55 4.96 14.30
CA GLY A 287 6.82 5.97 13.28
C GLY A 287 7.82 5.54 12.22
N GLY A 288 8.36 4.33 12.28
CA GLY A 288 9.28 3.80 11.28
C GLY A 288 10.76 4.02 11.62
N ALA A 289 11.63 3.36 10.85
CA ALA A 289 13.08 3.51 10.88
C ALA A 289 13.49 4.51 9.78
N LEU A 290 13.99 5.69 10.19
CA LEU A 290 14.45 6.73 9.27
C LEU A 290 15.61 6.19 8.40
N GLY A 291 15.51 6.37 7.10
CA GLY A 291 16.47 5.86 6.13
C GLY A 291 16.24 4.41 5.71
N ALA A 292 15.14 3.77 6.18
CA ALA A 292 14.65 2.49 5.67
C ALA A 292 13.15 2.56 5.35
N SER A 293 12.31 2.95 6.31
CA SER A 293 10.86 3.02 6.12
C SER A 293 10.41 4.09 5.11
N ASP A 294 11.23 5.10 4.86
CA ASP A 294 10.95 6.25 4.00
C ASP A 294 11.76 6.24 2.69
N THR A 295 12.43 5.15 2.37
CA THR A 295 13.29 5.03 1.19
C THR A 295 12.68 4.13 0.12
N TYR A 296 13.30 4.09 -1.06
CA TYR A 296 12.86 3.25 -2.18
C TYR A 296 12.79 1.75 -1.82
N SER A 297 13.62 1.28 -0.87
CA SER A 297 13.49 -0.08 -0.36
C SER A 297 12.08 -0.37 0.17
N ALA A 298 11.41 0.62 0.77
CA ALA A 298 10.05 0.48 1.26
C ALA A 298 9.02 0.33 0.12
N SER A 299 9.26 0.93 -1.06
CA SER A 299 8.38 0.74 -2.23
C SER A 299 8.38 -0.72 -2.70
N LEU A 300 9.56 -1.31 -2.84
CA LEU A 300 9.72 -2.72 -3.25
C LEU A 300 9.17 -3.66 -2.18
N TRP A 301 9.44 -3.37 -0.90
CA TRP A 301 8.95 -4.14 0.22
C TRP A 301 7.41 -4.14 0.30
N ILE A 302 6.75 -2.97 0.20
CA ILE A 302 5.28 -2.87 0.28
C ILE A 302 4.62 -3.67 -0.83
N LEU A 303 5.15 -3.62 -2.05
CA LEU A 303 4.61 -4.35 -3.18
C LEU A 303 4.66 -5.86 -2.93
N ASP A 304 5.81 -6.38 -2.49
CA ASP A 304 5.97 -7.79 -2.11
C ASP A 304 5.06 -8.17 -0.93
N TYR A 305 5.01 -7.35 0.12
CA TYR A 305 4.22 -7.55 1.33
C TYR A 305 2.72 -7.62 1.07
N LEU A 306 2.19 -6.77 0.17
CA LEU A 306 0.80 -6.81 -0.25
C LEU A 306 0.45 -8.13 -0.93
N TYR A 307 1.27 -8.58 -1.87
CA TYR A 307 1.05 -9.87 -2.54
C TYR A 307 1.22 -11.06 -1.60
N TRP A 308 2.22 -11.01 -0.71
CA TRP A 308 2.42 -12.09 0.26
C TRP A 308 1.17 -12.29 1.12
N TRP A 309 0.64 -11.22 1.70
CA TRP A 309 -0.58 -11.31 2.52
C TRP A 309 -1.83 -11.63 1.71
N ALA A 310 -1.90 -11.21 0.46
CA ALA A 310 -2.96 -11.63 -0.45
C ALA A 310 -2.93 -13.15 -0.65
N HIS A 311 -1.77 -13.74 -0.86
CA HIS A 311 -1.60 -15.21 -0.91
C HIS A 311 -1.97 -15.91 0.41
N HIS A 312 -1.75 -15.23 1.54
CA HIS A 312 -1.97 -15.76 2.89
C HIS A 312 -3.32 -15.32 3.50
N SER A 313 -4.33 -15.17 2.67
CA SER A 313 -5.73 -15.03 3.06
C SER A 313 -6.10 -13.76 3.83
N ALA A 314 -5.26 -12.72 3.87
CA ALA A 314 -5.69 -11.42 4.34
C ALA A 314 -6.88 -10.91 3.49
N SER A 315 -7.88 -10.31 4.11
CA SER A 315 -8.96 -9.62 3.39
C SER A 315 -8.55 -8.18 3.03
N GLY A 316 -7.40 -7.74 3.48
CA GLY A 316 -6.78 -6.47 3.14
C GLY A 316 -5.77 -6.01 4.18
N LEU A 317 -5.06 -4.93 3.84
CA LEU A 317 -4.09 -4.27 4.69
C LEU A 317 -4.34 -2.77 4.74
N ASN A 318 -4.22 -2.15 5.93
CA ASN A 318 -4.20 -0.70 6.09
C ASN A 318 -2.82 -0.27 6.59
N PHE A 319 -2.03 0.38 5.74
CA PHE A 319 -0.74 0.90 6.15
C PHE A 319 -0.91 2.11 7.05
N HIS A 320 -0.28 2.08 8.23
CA HIS A 320 -0.31 3.21 9.14
C HIS A 320 0.45 4.39 8.55
N THR A 321 -0.14 5.57 8.62
CA THR A 321 0.34 6.76 7.94
C THR A 321 -0.08 8.04 8.70
N GLY A 322 0.28 9.19 8.16
CA GLY A 322 -0.02 10.52 8.68
C GLY A 322 0.89 11.53 8.01
N GLU A 323 1.09 12.69 8.62
CA GLU A 323 2.09 13.63 8.13
C GLU A 323 3.51 13.12 8.41
N LYS A 324 4.44 13.36 7.48
CA LYS A 324 5.86 13.04 7.71
C LYS A 324 6.41 13.95 8.79
N VAL A 325 6.95 13.35 9.84
CA VAL A 325 7.61 14.07 10.96
C VAL A 325 8.96 13.41 11.20
N LEU A 326 10.04 14.18 11.04
CA LEU A 326 11.38 13.67 11.26
C LEU A 326 11.73 13.59 12.76
N PRO A 327 12.57 12.65 13.18
CA PRO A 327 13.14 12.63 14.51
C PRO A 327 13.84 13.96 14.85
N GLY A 328 13.64 14.46 16.07
CA GLY A 328 14.21 15.73 16.52
C GLY A 328 13.43 16.98 16.09
N THR A 329 12.34 16.85 15.34
CA THR A 329 11.44 17.97 15.06
C THR A 329 10.77 18.44 16.34
N VAL A 330 10.87 19.75 16.60
CA VAL A 330 10.22 20.37 17.77
C VAL A 330 8.71 20.48 17.49
N GLY A 331 7.90 19.91 18.37
CA GLY A 331 6.44 19.95 18.25
C GLY A 331 5.75 18.79 18.98
N PRO A 332 4.42 18.80 19.00
CA PRO A 332 3.63 17.77 19.71
C PRO A 332 3.60 16.43 18.98
N ASP A 333 4.01 16.40 17.72
CA ASP A 333 3.92 15.21 16.89
C ASP A 333 5.13 14.30 17.06
N LYS A 334 4.86 13.00 17.17
CA LYS A 334 5.91 11.98 17.20
C LYS A 334 6.49 11.80 15.80
N PRO A 335 7.76 11.35 15.68
CA PRO A 335 8.33 10.96 14.39
C PRO A 335 7.41 10.01 13.64
N ASN A 336 7.29 10.27 12.34
CA ASN A 336 6.52 9.44 11.41
C ASN A 336 7.18 9.48 10.03
N VAL A 337 7.95 8.45 9.71
CA VAL A 337 8.72 8.36 8.47
C VAL A 337 8.27 7.24 7.54
N TYR A 338 7.35 6.37 7.96
CA TYR A 338 6.79 5.30 7.13
C TYR A 338 5.59 5.73 6.30
N THR A 339 5.25 7.01 6.31
CA THR A 339 4.04 7.50 5.65
C THR A 339 4.11 7.39 4.13
N SER A 340 2.96 7.07 3.51
CA SER A 340 2.86 6.92 2.06
C SER A 340 2.70 8.26 1.33
N LEU A 341 2.22 9.28 2.04
CA LEU A 341 2.03 10.64 1.52
C LEU A 341 2.08 11.65 2.67
N THR A 342 2.45 12.90 2.35
CA THR A 342 2.49 13.99 3.32
C THR A 342 2.06 15.29 2.66
N SER A 343 1.54 16.23 3.44
CA SER A 343 1.21 17.57 2.96
C SER A 343 2.43 18.30 2.38
N SER A 344 2.23 19.04 1.31
CA SER A 344 3.21 19.91 0.67
C SER A 344 2.62 21.29 0.42
N ALA A 345 3.41 22.21 -0.12
CA ALA A 345 2.97 23.57 -0.41
C ALA A 345 1.81 23.61 -1.42
N ASN A 346 1.76 22.67 -2.37
CA ASN A 346 0.82 22.66 -3.48
C ASN A 346 -0.17 21.48 -3.44
N GLY A 347 -0.16 20.72 -2.34
CA GLY A 347 -1.03 19.55 -2.21
C GLY A 347 -0.44 18.46 -1.33
N TYR A 348 -0.08 17.31 -1.93
CA TYR A 348 0.49 16.17 -1.22
C TYR A 348 1.64 15.56 -2.01
N THR A 349 2.80 15.40 -1.37
CA THR A 349 3.91 14.63 -1.91
C THR A 349 3.67 13.15 -1.63
N ILE A 350 3.72 12.32 -2.67
CA ILE A 350 3.72 10.86 -2.53
C ILE A 350 5.15 10.43 -2.20
N LEU A 351 5.29 9.70 -1.12
CA LEU A 351 6.56 9.21 -0.61
C LEU A 351 6.82 7.78 -1.10
N PRO A 352 8.05 7.26 -1.01
CA PRO A 352 8.38 5.94 -1.55
C PRO A 352 7.40 4.81 -1.22
N PRO A 353 6.90 4.65 0.04
CA PRO A 353 5.86 3.65 0.32
C PRO A 353 4.62 3.73 -0.59
N GLY A 354 4.21 4.93 -0.98
CA GLY A 354 3.05 5.14 -1.86
C GLY A 354 3.24 4.59 -3.27
N TYR A 355 4.48 4.56 -3.78
CA TYR A 355 4.75 4.01 -5.12
C TYR A 355 4.60 2.48 -5.18
N GLY A 356 4.97 1.78 -4.09
CA GLY A 356 4.71 0.34 -3.98
C GLY A 356 3.20 0.04 -3.95
N ILE A 357 2.42 0.88 -3.26
CA ILE A 357 0.95 0.81 -3.27
C ILE A 357 0.41 1.06 -4.68
N LYS A 358 0.91 2.11 -5.37
CA LYS A 358 0.50 2.43 -6.74
C LYS A 358 0.78 1.28 -7.70
N MET A 359 1.92 0.63 -7.58
CA MET A 359 2.26 -0.50 -8.42
C MET A 359 1.33 -1.69 -8.21
N PHE A 360 0.94 -1.96 -6.96
CA PHE A 360 -0.06 -2.99 -6.63
C PHE A 360 -1.44 -2.65 -7.19
N GLU A 361 -1.87 -1.39 -7.11
CA GLU A 361 -3.16 -0.93 -7.65
C GLU A 361 -3.31 -1.24 -9.14
N LEU A 362 -2.23 -1.13 -9.92
CA LEU A 362 -2.27 -1.32 -11.37
C LEU A 362 -2.54 -2.75 -11.83
N GLY A 363 -2.31 -3.77 -10.98
CA GLY A 363 -2.48 -5.15 -11.40
C GLY A 363 -2.67 -6.17 -10.27
N GLY A 364 -2.94 -5.71 -9.03
CA GLY A 364 -3.05 -6.57 -7.86
C GLY A 364 -4.47 -7.06 -7.55
N HIS A 365 -5.49 -6.66 -8.31
CA HIS A 365 -6.89 -6.95 -8.01
C HIS A 365 -7.50 -7.94 -9.02
N GLY A 366 -8.20 -8.94 -8.51
CA GLY A 366 -8.81 -10.01 -9.31
C GLY A 366 -8.48 -11.40 -8.77
N ASP A 367 -8.48 -12.40 -9.64
CA ASP A 367 -8.20 -13.79 -9.29
C ASP A 367 -6.70 -13.99 -9.12
N LEU A 368 -6.24 -14.13 -7.88
CA LEU A 368 -4.86 -14.44 -7.56
C LEU A 368 -4.53 -15.85 -8.01
N LEU A 369 -3.48 -16.00 -8.82
CA LEU A 369 -3.07 -17.24 -9.45
C LEU A 369 -1.84 -17.85 -8.77
N ARG A 370 -1.66 -19.15 -8.97
CA ARG A 370 -0.43 -19.83 -8.59
C ARG A 370 0.69 -19.44 -9.56
N VAL A 371 1.81 -18.95 -9.00
CA VAL A 371 3.03 -18.65 -9.75
C VAL A 371 4.19 -19.40 -9.14
N GLU A 372 5.04 -19.99 -9.97
CA GLU A 372 6.23 -20.71 -9.58
C GLU A 372 7.46 -20.08 -10.20
N VAL A 373 8.48 -19.82 -9.38
CA VAL A 373 9.78 -19.35 -9.82
C VAL A 373 10.73 -20.56 -9.85
N GLU A 374 11.03 -21.05 -11.05
CA GLU A 374 11.81 -22.26 -11.28
C GLU A 374 13.17 -21.95 -11.91
N LYS A 375 14.07 -22.93 -11.91
CA LYS A 375 15.37 -22.88 -12.58
C LYS A 375 16.24 -21.67 -12.25
N ASN A 376 16.01 -21.03 -11.10
CA ASN A 376 16.80 -19.91 -10.61
C ASN A 376 18.16 -20.41 -10.08
N LYS A 377 19.03 -20.88 -10.99
CA LYS A 377 20.36 -21.44 -10.65
C LYS A 377 21.27 -20.40 -10.02
N GLU A 378 21.16 -19.16 -10.49
CA GLU A 378 21.93 -18.02 -10.00
C GLU A 378 21.44 -17.53 -8.64
N LYS A 379 20.30 -18.02 -8.16
CA LYS A 379 19.65 -17.57 -6.91
C LYS A 379 19.43 -16.05 -6.89
N VAL A 380 19.01 -15.49 -8.02
CA VAL A 380 18.61 -14.08 -8.08
C VAL A 380 17.44 -13.84 -7.12
N ASN A 381 17.48 -12.76 -6.35
CA ASN A 381 16.42 -12.42 -5.39
C ASN A 381 15.19 -11.84 -6.11
N LEU A 382 14.53 -12.70 -6.89
CA LEU A 382 13.34 -12.41 -7.68
C LEU A 382 12.11 -13.05 -7.05
N VAL A 383 11.02 -12.29 -6.95
CA VAL A 383 9.67 -12.81 -6.64
C VAL A 383 8.72 -12.48 -7.77
N ALA A 384 7.70 -13.31 -7.95
CA ALA A 384 6.72 -13.20 -9.01
C ALA A 384 5.30 -13.47 -8.50
N TYR A 385 4.33 -12.70 -9.00
CA TYR A 385 2.91 -12.81 -8.65
C TYR A 385 2.06 -12.71 -9.91
N GLY A 386 0.92 -13.41 -9.94
CA GLY A 386 -0.01 -13.40 -11.07
C GLY A 386 -1.44 -13.12 -10.60
N VAL A 387 -2.13 -12.25 -11.33
CA VAL A 387 -3.52 -11.90 -11.07
C VAL A 387 -4.28 -11.85 -12.39
N MET A 388 -5.40 -12.56 -12.48
CA MET A 388 -6.32 -12.49 -13.61
C MET A 388 -7.43 -11.50 -13.30
N ALA A 389 -7.52 -10.43 -14.07
CA ALA A 389 -8.63 -9.48 -13.99
C ALA A 389 -9.90 -10.03 -14.69
N PRO A 390 -11.09 -9.48 -14.36
CA PRO A 390 -12.37 -9.97 -14.92
C PRO A 390 -12.42 -10.02 -16.45
N GLU A 391 -11.74 -9.13 -17.14
CA GLU A 391 -11.73 -9.02 -18.62
C GLU A 391 -10.77 -10.03 -19.28
N LYS A 392 -10.31 -11.06 -18.57
CA LYS A 392 -9.30 -12.04 -19.01
C LYS A 392 -7.94 -11.41 -19.35
N VAL A 393 -7.63 -10.33 -18.67
CA VAL A 393 -6.31 -9.70 -18.71
C VAL A 393 -5.47 -10.27 -17.56
N LEU A 394 -4.38 -10.92 -17.91
CA LEU A 394 -3.43 -11.43 -16.94
C LEU A 394 -2.39 -10.36 -16.60
N TYR A 395 -2.27 -10.05 -15.31
CA TYR A 395 -1.22 -9.22 -14.76
C TYR A 395 -0.16 -10.10 -14.10
N VAL A 396 1.11 -9.91 -14.47
CA VAL A 396 2.25 -10.60 -13.82
C VAL A 396 3.19 -9.54 -13.27
N THR A 397 3.40 -9.56 -11.95
CA THR A 397 4.34 -8.68 -11.26
C THR A 397 5.62 -9.43 -10.98
N LEU A 398 6.74 -8.91 -11.47
CA LEU A 398 8.09 -9.39 -11.21
C LEU A 398 8.82 -8.35 -10.35
N ILE A 399 9.38 -8.74 -9.22
CA ILE A 399 10.11 -7.83 -8.33
C ILE A 399 11.52 -8.36 -8.17
N ASN A 400 12.51 -7.65 -8.72
CA ASN A 400 13.92 -7.94 -8.52
C ASN A 400 14.44 -7.14 -7.33
N ARG A 401 14.70 -7.83 -6.23
CA ARG A 401 15.14 -7.24 -4.95
C ARG A 401 16.67 -7.23 -4.81
N GLU A 402 17.41 -7.58 -5.87
CA GLU A 402 18.85 -7.33 -5.97
C GLU A 402 19.13 -5.83 -6.08
N TYR A 403 20.23 -5.33 -5.54
CA TYR A 403 20.56 -3.89 -5.56
C TYR A 403 22.05 -3.64 -5.38
N GLY A 404 22.46 -2.38 -5.56
CA GLY A 404 23.83 -1.91 -5.40
C GLY A 404 24.77 -2.47 -6.49
N SER A 405 26.07 -2.32 -6.29
CA SER A 405 27.09 -2.68 -7.30
C SER A 405 27.19 -4.18 -7.60
N LYS A 406 26.60 -5.04 -6.77
CA LYS A 406 26.50 -6.48 -6.96
C LYS A 406 25.12 -6.94 -7.40
N GLY A 407 24.19 -6.03 -7.56
CA GLY A 407 22.84 -6.32 -7.99
C GLY A 407 22.86 -6.89 -9.41
N ARG A 408 22.15 -7.99 -9.62
CA ARG A 408 22.06 -8.70 -10.89
C ARG A 408 20.70 -8.46 -11.53
N ALA A 409 20.68 -8.24 -12.84
CA ALA A 409 19.45 -8.31 -13.60
C ALA A 409 18.90 -9.74 -13.58
N ALA A 410 17.58 -9.87 -13.51
CA ALA A 410 16.90 -11.15 -13.66
C ALA A 410 16.46 -11.31 -15.12
N GLU A 411 17.04 -12.26 -15.82
CA GLU A 411 16.60 -12.69 -17.14
C GLU A 411 15.48 -13.71 -16.96
N VAL A 412 14.24 -13.30 -17.23
CA VAL A 412 13.03 -14.10 -16.95
C VAL A 412 12.49 -14.71 -18.25
N GLU A 413 12.30 -16.02 -18.26
CA GLU A 413 11.44 -16.71 -19.23
C GLU A 413 10.06 -16.89 -18.58
N LEU A 414 9.10 -16.05 -18.95
CA LEU A 414 7.73 -16.10 -18.43
C LEU A 414 6.89 -17.07 -19.28
N GLU A 415 6.36 -18.10 -18.66
CA GLU A 415 5.46 -19.09 -19.25
C GLU A 415 4.04 -18.90 -18.69
N VAL A 416 3.06 -18.67 -19.58
CA VAL A 416 1.65 -18.41 -19.17
C VAL A 416 0.69 -19.51 -19.62
N GLY A 417 1.17 -20.50 -20.39
CA GLY A 417 0.38 -21.67 -20.82
C GLY A 417 -0.78 -21.38 -21.78
N LYS A 418 -0.96 -20.12 -22.19
CA LYS A 418 -1.99 -19.65 -23.12
C LYS A 418 -1.38 -18.73 -24.16
N SER A 419 -2.01 -18.67 -25.33
CA SER A 419 -1.58 -17.75 -26.40
C SER A 419 -1.82 -16.32 -25.98
N VAL A 420 -0.81 -15.48 -26.08
CA VAL A 420 -0.84 -14.05 -25.75
C VAL A 420 -1.07 -13.24 -27.02
N GLU A 421 -2.07 -12.36 -27.01
CA GLU A 421 -2.42 -11.49 -28.15
C GLU A 421 -1.68 -10.14 -28.06
N LYS A 422 -1.63 -9.55 -26.85
CA LYS A 422 -1.02 -8.24 -26.59
C LYS A 422 -0.22 -8.28 -25.31
N VAL A 423 0.92 -7.60 -25.31
CA VAL A 423 1.78 -7.43 -24.12
C VAL A 423 2.10 -5.97 -23.93
N GLU A 424 1.93 -5.49 -22.71
CA GLU A 424 2.35 -4.15 -22.29
C GLU A 424 3.03 -4.26 -20.93
N THR A 425 4.00 -3.41 -20.67
CA THR A 425 4.74 -3.39 -19.42
C THR A 425 4.72 -2.02 -18.78
N ILE A 426 4.83 -2.00 -17.45
CA ILE A 426 5.07 -0.79 -16.70
C ILE A 426 6.08 -1.09 -15.60
N THR A 427 7.04 -0.19 -15.40
CA THR A 427 8.13 -0.40 -14.46
C THR A 427 8.05 0.60 -13.32
N MET A 428 8.26 0.10 -12.09
CA MET A 428 8.59 0.91 -10.92
C MET A 428 10.09 0.86 -10.70
N SER A 429 10.73 2.02 -10.66
CA SER A 429 12.17 2.16 -10.45
C SER A 429 12.49 3.47 -9.73
N GLN A 430 13.67 3.54 -9.17
CA GLN A 430 14.26 4.79 -8.70
C GLN A 430 15.34 5.22 -9.70
N LYS A 431 15.48 6.52 -9.91
CA LYS A 431 16.30 7.13 -10.96
C LYS A 431 17.73 6.56 -11.05
N ASP A 432 18.39 6.36 -9.91
CA ASP A 432 19.78 5.89 -9.85
C ASP A 432 19.87 4.40 -9.43
N GLY A 433 18.73 3.72 -9.21
CA GLY A 433 18.66 2.34 -8.71
C GLY A 433 19.11 2.21 -7.24
N ASP A 434 19.24 3.32 -6.53
CA ASP A 434 19.67 3.33 -5.12
C ASP A 434 18.46 3.15 -4.18
N ILE A 435 18.43 2.03 -3.47
CA ILE A 435 17.38 1.68 -2.52
C ILE A 435 17.30 2.58 -1.29
N ALA A 436 18.34 3.40 -1.05
CA ALA A 436 18.41 4.31 0.09
C ALA A 436 17.80 5.70 -0.21
N GLN A 437 17.45 5.99 -1.47
CA GLN A 437 16.89 7.28 -1.85
C GLN A 437 15.45 7.44 -1.36
N VAL A 438 15.10 8.68 -1.01
CA VAL A 438 13.78 9.09 -0.52
C VAL A 438 12.91 9.76 -1.60
N ASP A 439 13.48 9.95 -2.79
CA ASP A 439 12.87 10.62 -3.96
C ASP A 439 13.27 9.94 -5.27
N GLY A 440 12.85 10.49 -6.41
CA GLY A 440 13.17 9.98 -7.73
C GLY A 440 12.57 8.60 -8.04
N VAL A 441 11.55 8.19 -7.29
CA VAL A 441 10.81 6.95 -7.56
C VAL A 441 9.75 7.23 -8.62
N THR A 442 9.73 6.41 -9.67
CA THR A 442 8.78 6.53 -10.78
C THR A 442 8.00 5.24 -10.99
N VAL A 443 6.79 5.38 -11.54
CA VAL A 443 6.02 4.28 -12.11
C VAL A 443 5.65 4.65 -13.53
N GLY A 444 6.04 3.82 -14.50
CA GLY A 444 5.86 4.15 -15.92
C GLY A 444 6.61 5.40 -16.37
N GLY A 445 7.79 5.64 -15.79
CA GLY A 445 8.69 6.75 -16.10
C GLY A 445 8.31 8.09 -15.45
N GLU A 446 7.24 8.15 -14.67
CA GLU A 446 6.73 9.40 -14.09
C GLU A 446 6.58 9.32 -12.58
N GLU A 447 6.92 10.42 -11.89
CA GLU A 447 6.56 10.64 -10.50
C GLU A 447 5.07 11.01 -10.37
N ILE A 448 4.49 10.81 -9.19
CA ILE A 448 3.14 11.29 -8.90
C ILE A 448 3.24 12.74 -8.42
N GLY A 449 2.59 13.65 -9.15
CA GLY A 449 2.64 15.08 -8.85
C GLY A 449 1.96 15.44 -7.52
N GLU A 450 2.31 16.58 -6.93
CA GLU A 450 1.75 17.07 -5.65
C GLU A 450 0.23 17.27 -5.67
N ASN A 451 -0.38 17.43 -6.84
CA ASN A 451 -1.83 17.44 -7.00
C ASN A 451 -2.46 16.04 -6.98
N GLY A 452 -1.69 15.02 -6.67
CA GLY A 452 -2.08 13.62 -6.65
C GLY A 452 -2.19 12.96 -8.02
N LYS A 453 -1.96 13.66 -9.14
CA LYS A 453 -2.10 13.12 -10.49
C LYS A 453 -0.86 12.36 -10.92
N TRP A 454 -1.07 11.23 -11.53
CA TRP A 454 -0.04 10.40 -12.15
C TRP A 454 -0.22 10.39 -13.67
N ARG A 455 0.89 10.47 -14.41
CA ARG A 455 0.92 10.53 -15.89
C ARG A 455 1.77 9.43 -16.52
N GLY A 456 2.24 8.48 -15.73
CA GLY A 456 3.00 7.36 -16.24
C GLY A 456 2.18 6.51 -17.22
N SER A 457 2.86 5.81 -18.10
CA SER A 457 2.23 5.09 -19.18
C SER A 457 2.72 3.64 -19.30
N TRP A 458 1.83 2.78 -19.77
CA TRP A 458 2.17 1.45 -20.19
C TRP A 458 2.98 1.50 -21.49
N GLN A 459 4.06 0.73 -21.54
CA GLN A 459 4.91 0.63 -22.72
C GLN A 459 4.54 -0.63 -23.51
N PRO A 460 4.29 -0.51 -24.83
CA PRO A 460 4.05 -1.68 -25.65
C PRO A 460 5.31 -2.56 -25.67
N TRP A 461 5.12 -3.86 -25.68
CA TRP A 461 6.22 -4.81 -25.77
C TRP A 461 6.90 -4.72 -27.14
N SER A 462 8.21 -4.47 -27.15
CA SER A 462 8.97 -4.21 -28.39
C SER A 462 9.54 -5.47 -29.04
N GLN A 463 9.59 -6.62 -28.34
CA GLN A 463 10.09 -7.85 -28.89
C GLN A 463 8.99 -8.59 -29.65
N ALA A 464 9.33 -9.19 -30.80
CA ALA A 464 8.40 -10.04 -31.53
C ALA A 464 8.01 -11.23 -30.66
N ILE A 465 6.70 -11.41 -30.42
CA ILE A 465 6.18 -12.65 -29.85
C ILE A 465 6.48 -13.74 -30.92
N ASP A 466 7.32 -14.71 -30.57
CA ASP A 466 7.64 -15.81 -31.51
C ASP A 466 6.35 -16.48 -31.97
N GLY A 467 6.04 -16.39 -33.26
CA GLY A 467 4.78 -16.86 -33.82
C GLY A 467 4.49 -18.35 -33.60
N LYS A 468 5.48 -19.13 -33.10
CA LYS A 468 5.36 -20.54 -32.75
C LYS A 468 5.23 -20.80 -31.24
N LYS A 469 5.60 -19.83 -30.39
CA LYS A 469 5.58 -19.94 -28.92
C LYS A 469 4.99 -18.66 -28.31
N ARG A 470 3.73 -18.39 -28.60
CA ARG A 470 3.01 -17.22 -28.08
C ARG A 470 2.71 -17.28 -26.57
N ASP A 471 3.05 -18.38 -25.91
CA ASP A 471 2.87 -18.64 -24.49
C ASP A 471 4.11 -18.33 -23.64
N ARG A 472 5.21 -17.87 -24.26
CA ARG A 472 6.50 -17.58 -23.60
C ARG A 472 7.02 -16.21 -23.97
N LEU A 473 7.45 -15.47 -22.94
CA LEU A 473 8.04 -14.14 -23.07
C LEU A 473 9.40 -14.10 -22.37
N LYS A 474 10.34 -13.36 -22.96
CA LYS A 474 11.66 -13.14 -22.36
C LYS A 474 11.73 -11.71 -21.83
N ILE A 475 11.88 -11.55 -20.54
CA ILE A 475 11.80 -10.26 -19.84
C ILE A 475 13.05 -10.06 -19.02
N GLU A 476 13.70 -8.92 -19.16
CA GLU A 476 14.75 -8.49 -18.24
C GLU A 476 14.15 -7.61 -17.15
N VAL A 477 14.45 -7.94 -15.89
CA VAL A 477 14.09 -7.14 -14.73
C VAL A 477 15.37 -6.62 -14.09
N THR A 478 15.63 -5.34 -14.23
CA THR A 478 16.84 -4.70 -13.71
C THR A 478 16.90 -4.80 -12.17
N PRO A 479 18.09 -4.71 -11.54
CA PRO A 479 18.19 -4.66 -10.10
C PRO A 479 17.36 -3.51 -9.50
N ALA A 480 16.88 -3.70 -8.29
CA ALA A 480 16.06 -2.73 -7.55
C ALA A 480 14.90 -2.20 -8.40
N SER A 481 14.15 -3.08 -9.06
CA SER A 481 12.98 -2.68 -9.84
C SER A 481 11.84 -3.68 -9.74
N ALA A 482 10.65 -3.22 -10.09
CA ALA A 482 9.50 -4.09 -10.29
C ALA A 482 8.90 -3.82 -11.68
N VAL A 483 8.61 -4.89 -12.41
CA VAL A 483 7.95 -4.85 -13.71
C VAL A 483 6.59 -5.51 -13.58
N LEU A 484 5.54 -4.78 -13.95
CA LEU A 484 4.19 -5.31 -14.10
C LEU A 484 3.90 -5.48 -15.58
N ILE A 485 3.54 -6.70 -15.97
CA ILE A 485 3.26 -7.12 -17.32
C ILE A 485 1.75 -7.32 -17.44
N ARG A 486 1.15 -6.67 -18.44
CA ARG A 486 -0.27 -6.82 -18.78
C ARG A 486 -0.38 -7.63 -20.07
N LEU A 487 -1.08 -8.77 -19.99
CA LEU A 487 -1.22 -9.75 -21.07
C LEU A 487 -2.70 -9.90 -21.42
N SER A 488 -3.08 -9.64 -22.67
CA SER A 488 -4.38 -10.07 -23.20
C SER A 488 -4.24 -11.51 -23.71
N LEU A 489 -5.10 -12.42 -23.20
CA LEU A 489 -5.07 -13.85 -23.51
C LEU A 489 -6.22 -14.26 -24.42
#